data_5db9cb3e440a7f99e5cb29a3c59962a0
#
_entry.id   5db9cb3e440a7f99e5cb29a3c59962a0
#
_cell.length_a   1.000
_cell.length_b   1.000
_cell.length_c   1.000
_cell.angle_alpha   90.00
_cell.angle_beta   90.00
_cell.angle_gamma   90.00
#
_symmetry.space_group_name_H-M   'P 1'
#
loop_
_entity.id
_entity.type
_entity.pdbx_description
1 polymer ?
#
loop_
_entity_poly.entity_id
_entity_poly.type
_entity_poly.pdbx_seq_one_letter_code
_entity_poly.pdbx_strand_id
1 'polypeptide(L)'
;MDTITDSYAKQFAMIQYGAWDRLDDNKPFLTGYGEKPDVCNYYPLDITEAEFNAFEDADKDSWYTVIRRNDDGSLKSVWYHEAYAPEIRQICALLEKAVTLAEDPGLKNYLEKRIEAFKTDDYLDSDLAWMDMKDSKVDFV
;
A
#
# COMPACT_ATOMS: atom_id res chain seq x y z
N MET A 1 -14.69 -5.58 -8.47
CA MET A 1 -14.69 -7.05 -8.34
C MET A 1 -16.06 -7.66 -8.07
N ASP A 2 -16.99 -6.93 -7.53
CA ASP A 2 -18.35 -7.47 -7.22
C ASP A 2 -19.23 -7.76 -8.43
N THR A 3 -18.86 -7.27 -9.60
CA THR A 3 -19.54 -7.53 -10.87
C THR A 3 -19.10 -8.82 -11.58
N ILE A 4 -18.05 -9.50 -11.08
CA ILE A 4 -17.55 -10.75 -11.68
C ILE A 4 -18.38 -11.90 -11.11
N THR A 5 -19.18 -12.54 -11.97
CA THR A 5 -20.08 -13.63 -11.60
C THR A 5 -19.41 -15.01 -11.59
N ASP A 6 -18.40 -15.22 -12.44
CA ASP A 6 -17.63 -16.45 -12.45
C ASP A 6 -16.65 -16.50 -11.28
N SER A 7 -16.75 -17.54 -10.45
CA SER A 7 -15.96 -17.68 -9.23
C SER A 7 -14.47 -17.88 -9.47
N TYR A 8 -14.11 -18.59 -10.53
CA TYR A 8 -12.69 -18.82 -10.89
C TYR A 8 -12.07 -17.55 -11.45
N ALA A 9 -12.79 -16.84 -12.33
CA ALA A 9 -12.37 -15.55 -12.85
C ALA A 9 -12.21 -14.52 -11.71
N LYS A 10 -13.10 -14.52 -10.71
CA LYS A 10 -12.98 -13.67 -9.54
C LYS A 10 -11.75 -13.99 -8.70
N GLN A 11 -11.49 -15.27 -8.44
CA GLN A 11 -10.28 -15.71 -7.72
C GLN A 11 -9.01 -15.34 -8.49
N PHE A 12 -8.99 -15.55 -9.79
CA PHE A 12 -7.85 -15.20 -10.62
C PHE A 12 -7.60 -13.69 -10.64
N ALA A 13 -8.67 -12.89 -10.75
CA ALA A 13 -8.57 -11.43 -10.65
C ALA A 13 -8.02 -10.95 -9.28
N MET A 14 -8.33 -11.66 -8.19
CA MET A 14 -7.75 -11.35 -6.87
C MET A 14 -6.26 -11.66 -6.83
N ILE A 15 -5.82 -12.79 -7.40
CA ILE A 15 -4.40 -13.18 -7.47
C ILE A 15 -3.61 -12.21 -8.36
N GLN A 16 -4.20 -11.79 -9.48
CA GLN A 16 -3.59 -10.87 -10.44
C GLN A 16 -3.68 -9.39 -10.03
N TYR A 17 -4.42 -9.06 -8.96
CA TYR A 17 -4.73 -7.69 -8.52
C TYR A 17 -5.46 -6.86 -9.59
N GLY A 18 -6.28 -7.49 -10.43
CA GLY A 18 -7.03 -6.81 -11.49
C GLY A 18 -7.48 -7.74 -12.61
N ALA A 19 -7.82 -7.14 -13.74
CA ALA A 19 -8.39 -7.82 -14.89
C ALA A 19 -7.34 -8.28 -15.91
N TRP A 20 -6.05 -8.14 -15.60
CA TRP A 20 -4.94 -8.37 -16.52
C TRP A 20 -4.04 -9.50 -16.04
N ASP A 21 -3.67 -10.40 -16.95
CA ASP A 21 -2.78 -11.51 -16.65
C ASP A 21 -1.31 -11.02 -16.67
N ARG A 22 -0.72 -10.92 -15.49
CA ARG A 22 0.67 -10.47 -15.31
C ARG A 22 1.69 -11.44 -15.89
N LEU A 23 1.31 -12.69 -16.13
CA LEU A 23 2.17 -13.72 -16.73
C LEU A 23 2.01 -13.82 -18.26
N ASP A 24 1.00 -13.15 -18.84
CA ASP A 24 0.76 -13.05 -20.28
C ASP A 24 0.70 -11.57 -20.72
N ASP A 25 1.79 -10.86 -20.54
CA ASP A 25 2.00 -9.46 -20.98
C ASP A 25 0.88 -8.49 -20.57
N ASN A 26 0.28 -8.71 -19.40
CA ASN A 26 -0.86 -7.95 -18.89
C ASN A 26 -2.07 -7.95 -19.84
N LYS A 27 -2.30 -8.99 -20.61
CA LYS A 27 -3.51 -9.10 -21.44
C LYS A 27 -4.76 -9.18 -20.55
N PRO A 28 -5.84 -8.48 -20.94
CA PRO A 28 -7.08 -8.56 -20.19
C PRO A 28 -7.72 -9.95 -20.39
N PHE A 29 -8.05 -10.64 -19.29
CA PHE A 29 -8.76 -11.91 -19.31
C PHE A 29 -10.26 -11.77 -18.95
N LEU A 30 -10.67 -10.58 -18.56
CA LEU A 30 -12.08 -10.26 -18.31
C LEU A 30 -12.66 -9.42 -19.45
N THR A 31 -13.85 -9.78 -19.90
CA THR A 31 -14.57 -9.05 -20.94
C THR A 31 -14.92 -7.64 -20.47
N GLY A 32 -14.70 -6.63 -21.31
CA GLY A 32 -15.02 -5.24 -21.04
C GLY A 32 -13.88 -4.42 -20.43
N TYR A 33 -12.72 -5.05 -20.20
CA TYR A 33 -11.50 -4.36 -19.80
C TYR A 33 -10.60 -4.16 -21.03
N GLY A 34 -10.12 -2.94 -21.22
CA GLY A 34 -9.11 -2.62 -22.24
C GLY A 34 -7.71 -2.98 -21.80
N GLU A 35 -6.72 -2.41 -22.47
CA GLU A 35 -5.32 -2.54 -22.09
C GLU A 35 -5.09 -2.06 -20.65
N LYS A 36 -4.11 -2.67 -20.00
CA LYS A 36 -3.73 -2.23 -18.65
C LYS A 36 -3.18 -0.82 -18.73
N PRO A 37 -3.63 0.11 -17.87
CA PRO A 37 -3.04 1.45 -17.80
C PRO A 37 -1.54 1.39 -17.49
N ASP A 38 -0.75 2.25 -18.14
CA ASP A 38 0.70 2.35 -17.94
C ASP A 38 1.06 2.80 -16.52
N VAL A 39 0.17 3.58 -15.89
CA VAL A 39 0.34 4.05 -14.52
C VAL A 39 -0.35 3.12 -13.52
N CYS A 40 0.29 2.97 -12.33
CA CYS A 40 -0.27 2.25 -11.19
C CYS A 40 -1.23 3.15 -10.39
N ASN A 41 -1.90 2.58 -9.38
CA ASN A 41 -2.78 3.33 -8.48
C ASN A 41 -2.09 4.42 -7.64
N TYR A 42 -0.78 4.58 -7.77
CA TYR A 42 0.00 5.64 -7.11
C TYR A 42 -0.17 7.00 -7.78
N TYR A 43 -0.63 7.03 -9.03
CA TYR A 43 -0.75 8.23 -9.85
C TYR A 43 -2.16 8.37 -10.43
N PRO A 44 -2.61 9.60 -10.79
CA PRO A 44 -3.77 9.79 -11.63
C PRO A 44 -3.60 9.07 -12.99
N LEU A 45 -4.66 8.45 -13.50
CA LEU A 45 -4.59 7.68 -14.76
C LEU A 45 -4.21 8.53 -15.99
N ASP A 46 -4.48 9.82 -15.92
CA ASP A 46 -4.26 10.81 -16.99
C ASP A 46 -2.96 11.61 -16.83
N ILE A 47 -2.13 11.28 -15.84
CA ILE A 47 -0.86 11.98 -15.60
C ILE A 47 0.12 11.74 -16.76
N THR A 48 0.87 12.76 -17.10
CA THR A 48 1.99 12.64 -18.04
C THR A 48 3.32 12.79 -17.31
N GLU A 49 4.37 12.22 -17.89
CA GLU A 49 5.75 12.39 -17.36
C GLU A 49 6.15 13.87 -17.30
N ALA A 50 5.77 14.65 -18.30
CA ALA A 50 6.06 16.08 -18.33
C ALA A 50 5.36 16.84 -17.19
N GLU A 51 4.12 16.48 -16.89
CA GLU A 51 3.35 17.05 -15.77
C GLU A 51 3.98 16.67 -14.42
N PHE A 52 4.35 15.40 -14.24
CA PHE A 52 5.03 14.96 -13.02
C PHE A 52 6.38 15.67 -12.83
N ASN A 53 7.16 15.83 -13.89
CA ASN A 53 8.45 16.51 -13.82
C ASN A 53 8.29 17.99 -13.47
N ALA A 54 7.24 18.65 -13.97
CA ALA A 54 6.94 20.05 -13.68
C ALA A 54 6.29 20.29 -12.31
N PHE A 55 5.78 19.23 -11.68
CA PHE A 55 5.17 19.33 -10.36
C PHE A 55 6.25 19.56 -9.29
N GLU A 56 6.17 20.70 -8.61
CA GLU A 56 7.11 21.10 -7.57
C GLU A 56 6.52 20.77 -6.18
N ASP A 57 6.90 19.60 -5.65
CA ASP A 57 6.53 19.12 -4.32
C ASP A 57 7.68 18.27 -3.78
N ALA A 58 8.11 18.54 -2.56
CA ALA A 58 9.26 17.86 -1.93
C ALA A 58 9.01 16.37 -1.70
N ASP A 59 7.74 15.96 -1.60
CA ASP A 59 7.32 14.60 -1.27
C ASP A 59 6.82 13.81 -2.49
N LYS A 60 6.91 14.38 -3.71
CA LYS A 60 6.34 13.77 -4.92
C LYS A 60 6.94 12.43 -5.29
N ASP A 61 8.18 12.19 -4.92
CA ASP A 61 8.95 10.97 -5.18
C ASP A 61 9.26 10.18 -3.89
N SER A 62 8.61 10.51 -2.79
CA SER A 62 8.69 9.74 -1.56
C SER A 62 8.13 8.33 -1.77
N TRP A 63 8.73 7.34 -1.10
CA TRP A 63 8.28 5.95 -1.14
C TRP A 63 6.94 5.73 -0.42
N TYR A 64 6.49 6.73 0.34
CA TYR A 64 5.31 6.65 1.19
C TYR A 64 4.23 7.67 0.81
N THR A 65 4.27 8.19 -0.42
CA THR A 65 3.23 9.09 -0.94
C THR A 65 2.58 8.52 -2.20
N VAL A 66 1.37 9.01 -2.45
CA VAL A 66 0.65 8.83 -3.72
C VAL A 66 0.37 10.19 -4.31
N ILE A 67 0.39 10.29 -5.62
CA ILE A 67 0.01 11.52 -6.32
C ILE A 67 -1.48 11.50 -6.61
N ARG A 68 -2.15 12.59 -6.33
CA ARG A 68 -3.60 12.77 -6.56
C ARG A 68 -3.85 14.12 -7.23
N ARG A 69 -5.05 14.30 -7.78
CA ARG A 69 -5.52 15.60 -8.26
C ARG A 69 -6.34 16.31 -7.20
N ASN A 70 -6.14 17.61 -7.08
CA ASN A 70 -7.06 18.50 -6.40
C ASN A 70 -8.29 18.74 -7.28
N ASP A 71 -9.32 19.40 -6.71
CA ASP A 71 -10.56 19.75 -7.43
C ASP A 71 -10.32 20.70 -8.62
N ASP A 72 -9.27 21.50 -8.57
CA ASP A 72 -8.83 22.39 -9.64
C ASP A 72 -7.96 21.70 -10.72
N GLY A 73 -7.71 20.40 -10.56
CA GLY A 73 -6.93 19.58 -11.47
C GLY A 73 -5.41 19.59 -11.21
N SER A 74 -4.90 20.43 -10.31
CA SER A 74 -3.49 20.42 -9.93
C SER A 74 -3.09 19.13 -9.22
N LEU A 75 -1.79 18.79 -9.26
CA LEU A 75 -1.26 17.64 -8.52
C LEU A 75 -1.03 17.98 -7.05
N LYS A 76 -1.11 16.94 -6.21
CA LYS A 76 -0.66 16.95 -4.83
C LYS A 76 -0.06 15.62 -4.44
N SER A 77 0.92 15.62 -3.56
CA SER A 77 1.38 14.44 -2.83
C SER A 77 0.47 14.20 -1.62
N VAL A 78 0.14 12.95 -1.36
CA VAL A 78 -0.66 12.55 -0.20
C VAL A 78 0.07 11.39 0.48
N TRP A 79 0.39 11.53 1.75
CA TRP A 79 1.05 10.51 2.53
C TRP A 79 0.19 9.25 2.70
N TYR A 80 0.79 8.07 2.84
CA TYR A 80 0.06 6.81 2.97
C TYR A 80 -0.85 6.78 4.17
N HIS A 81 -0.41 7.33 5.31
CA HIS A 81 -1.24 7.39 6.52
C HIS A 81 -2.51 8.23 6.33
N GLU A 82 -2.52 9.17 5.39
CA GLU A 82 -3.70 9.95 4.99
C GLU A 82 -4.49 9.26 3.89
N ALA A 83 -3.81 8.84 2.81
CA ALA A 83 -4.43 8.25 1.64
C ALA A 83 -5.17 6.94 1.96
N TYR A 84 -4.66 6.16 2.90
CA TYR A 84 -5.17 4.86 3.35
C TYR A 84 -5.61 4.87 4.82
N ALA A 85 -6.01 6.03 5.33
CA ALA A 85 -6.38 6.20 6.73
C ALA A 85 -7.41 5.18 7.28
N PRO A 86 -8.45 4.75 6.54
CA PRO A 86 -9.38 3.73 7.01
C PRO A 86 -8.70 2.37 7.23
N GLU A 87 -7.86 1.93 6.30
CA GLU A 87 -7.14 0.67 6.34
C GLU A 87 -6.07 0.69 7.44
N ILE A 88 -5.32 1.77 7.54
CA ILE A 88 -4.30 1.97 8.57
C ILE A 88 -4.90 1.93 9.97
N ARG A 89 -6.07 2.55 10.20
CA ARG A 89 -6.76 2.43 11.48
C ARG A 89 -7.12 0.99 11.82
N GLN A 90 -7.53 0.18 10.85
CA GLN A 90 -7.84 -1.24 11.07
C GLN A 90 -6.57 -2.04 11.37
N ILE A 91 -5.48 -1.80 10.62
CA ILE A 91 -4.17 -2.42 10.87
C ILE A 91 -3.70 -2.09 12.29
N CYS A 92 -3.66 -0.81 12.66
CA CYS A 92 -3.23 -0.40 14.00
C CYS A 92 -4.07 -1.05 15.10
N ALA A 93 -5.39 -1.11 14.95
CA ALA A 93 -6.27 -1.76 15.94
C ALA A 93 -6.00 -3.27 16.09
N LEU A 94 -5.58 -3.95 15.02
CA LEU A 94 -5.19 -5.36 15.08
C LEU A 94 -3.81 -5.52 15.71
N LEU A 95 -2.84 -4.66 15.37
CA LEU A 95 -1.52 -4.64 15.99
C LEU A 95 -1.58 -4.33 17.48
N GLU A 96 -2.42 -3.39 17.93
CA GLU A 96 -2.66 -3.11 19.33
C GLU A 96 -3.14 -4.34 20.10
N LYS A 97 -4.02 -5.14 19.51
CA LYS A 97 -4.42 -6.43 20.09
C LYS A 97 -3.26 -7.42 20.14
N ALA A 98 -2.45 -7.49 19.07
CA ALA A 98 -1.27 -8.35 19.02
C ALA A 98 -0.25 -7.97 20.11
N VAL A 99 -0.04 -6.67 20.38
CA VAL A 99 0.81 -6.17 21.48
C VAL A 99 0.36 -6.72 22.83
N THR A 100 -0.96 -6.81 23.08
CA THR A 100 -1.49 -7.34 24.35
C THR A 100 -1.26 -8.84 24.51
N LEU A 101 -1.08 -9.58 23.41
CA LEU A 101 -0.89 -11.03 23.37
C LEU A 101 0.60 -11.43 23.28
N ALA A 102 1.45 -10.48 22.90
CA ALA A 102 2.87 -10.74 22.74
C ALA A 102 3.53 -10.97 24.12
N GLU A 103 4.15 -12.15 24.30
CA GLU A 103 4.89 -12.51 25.50
C GLU A 103 6.36 -12.10 25.40
N ASP A 104 6.92 -12.11 24.18
CA ASP A 104 8.30 -11.72 23.93
C ASP A 104 8.44 -10.18 23.93
N PRO A 105 9.36 -9.62 24.76
CA PRO A 105 9.52 -8.17 24.85
C PRO A 105 10.03 -7.52 23.57
N GLY A 106 10.85 -8.22 22.78
CA GLY A 106 11.35 -7.74 21.49
C GLY A 106 10.23 -7.61 20.48
N LEU A 107 9.40 -8.66 20.37
CA LEU A 107 8.21 -8.65 19.52
C LEU A 107 7.26 -7.51 19.93
N LYS A 108 7.01 -7.35 21.22
CA LYS A 108 6.14 -6.31 21.73
C LYS A 108 6.65 -4.92 21.33
N ASN A 109 7.92 -4.65 21.56
CA ASN A 109 8.55 -3.39 21.17
C ASN A 109 8.47 -3.13 19.66
N TYR A 110 8.72 -4.14 18.83
CA TYR A 110 8.57 -4.05 17.38
C TYR A 110 7.14 -3.68 16.98
N LEU A 111 6.14 -4.36 17.52
CA LEU A 111 4.73 -4.11 17.20
C LEU A 111 4.29 -2.68 17.60
N GLU A 112 4.72 -2.21 18.78
CA GLU A 112 4.44 -0.86 19.26
C GLU A 112 5.04 0.19 18.32
N LYS A 113 6.30 0.01 17.91
CA LYS A 113 6.96 0.91 16.94
C LYS A 113 6.35 0.82 15.55
N ARG A 114 5.92 -0.36 15.11
CA ARG A 114 5.26 -0.52 13.81
C ARG A 114 3.90 0.20 13.77
N ILE A 115 3.17 0.25 14.87
CA ILE A 115 1.93 1.04 14.98
C ILE A 115 2.22 2.53 14.77
N GLU A 116 3.27 3.07 15.38
CA GLU A 116 3.65 4.47 15.18
C GLU A 116 4.15 4.71 13.74
N ALA A 117 4.90 3.78 13.17
CA ALA A 117 5.33 3.84 11.78
C ALA A 117 4.15 3.95 10.80
N PHE A 118 3.10 3.16 10.98
CA PHE A 118 1.89 3.27 10.17
C PHE A 118 1.14 4.59 10.31
N LYS A 119 1.26 5.26 11.46
CA LYS A 119 0.60 6.56 11.71
C LYS A 119 1.38 7.76 11.17
N THR A 120 2.69 7.58 10.93
CA THR A 120 3.61 8.68 10.61
C THR A 120 4.32 8.52 9.27
N ASP A 121 4.27 7.31 8.67
CA ASP A 121 5.09 6.87 7.53
C ASP A 121 6.61 6.88 7.79
N ASP A 122 7.04 7.03 9.04
CA ASP A 122 8.45 6.88 9.46
C ASP A 122 8.67 5.45 10.03
N TYR A 123 9.32 4.63 9.24
CA TYR A 123 9.50 3.20 9.53
C TYR A 123 10.84 2.86 10.19
N LEU A 124 11.80 3.80 10.25
CA LEU A 124 13.16 3.50 10.69
C LEU A 124 13.22 2.84 12.07
N ASP A 125 12.53 3.41 13.05
CA ASP A 125 12.53 2.90 14.42
C ASP A 125 11.94 1.48 14.52
N SER A 126 10.91 1.17 13.74
CA SER A 126 10.31 -0.15 13.71
C SER A 126 11.20 -1.17 12.99
N ASP A 127 11.89 -0.76 11.95
CA ASP A 127 12.83 -1.63 11.23
C ASP A 127 14.04 -1.98 12.07
N LEU A 128 14.58 -1.02 12.85
CA LEU A 128 15.64 -1.27 13.82
C LEU A 128 15.17 -2.23 14.94
N ALA A 129 13.95 -2.04 15.45
CA ALA A 129 13.39 -2.94 16.46
C ALA A 129 13.17 -4.36 15.92
N TRP A 130 12.79 -4.52 14.64
CA TRP A 130 12.71 -5.81 13.97
C TRP A 130 14.09 -6.48 13.86
N MET A 131 15.12 -5.74 13.48
CA MET A 131 16.49 -6.24 13.39
C MET A 131 17.05 -6.69 14.75
N ASP A 132 16.62 -6.06 15.83
CA ASP A 132 17.05 -6.40 17.20
C ASP A 132 16.34 -7.65 17.77
N MET A 133 15.27 -8.09 17.10
CA MET A 133 14.42 -9.21 17.53
C MET A 133 15.05 -10.56 17.15
N LYS A 134 16.12 -10.97 17.84
CA LYS A 134 16.95 -12.14 17.49
C LYS A 134 16.48 -13.45 18.09
N ASP A 135 15.77 -13.40 19.21
CA ASP A 135 15.37 -14.58 19.98
C ASP A 135 13.86 -14.85 19.98
N SER A 136 13.10 -14.13 19.14
CA SER A 136 11.67 -14.30 19.04
C SER A 136 11.30 -15.65 18.42
N LYS A 137 10.30 -16.33 19.00
CA LYS A 137 9.74 -17.57 18.46
C LYS A 137 8.83 -17.36 17.27
N VAL A 138 8.39 -16.14 17.05
CA VAL A 138 7.54 -15.71 15.92
C VAL A 138 8.39 -14.81 15.04
N ASP A 139 8.49 -15.17 13.78
CA ASP A 139 9.22 -14.41 12.79
C ASP A 139 8.25 -13.71 11.85
N PHE A 140 8.60 -12.49 11.44
CA PHE A 140 7.84 -11.69 10.50
C PHE A 140 8.76 -11.29 9.34
N VAL A 141 8.30 -11.53 8.15
CA VAL A 141 8.96 -11.13 6.90
C VAL A 141 8.24 -9.95 6.28
#